data_871ef8c1a36c012cf14481d971b7723a
#
_entry.id   871ef8c1a36c012cf14481d971b7723a
#
_cell.length_a   1.000
_cell.length_b   1.000
_cell.length_c   1.000
_cell.angle_alpha   90.00
_cell.angle_beta   90.00
_cell.angle_gamma   90.00
#
_symmetry.space_group_name_H-M   'P 1'
#
loop_
_entity.id
_entity.type
_entity.pdbx_description
1 polymer ?
#
loop_
_entity_poly.entity_id
_entity_poly.type
_entity_poly.pdbx_seq_one_letter_code
_entity_poly.pdbx_strand_id
1 'polypeptide(L)'
;MIRIRLTTDDLERLQVADAPDFGYELALGGAHMADRAPGRHLSAWRLDVARSWNPYHSRLFDLYTDFYLPAFFEEAARTAPAPVDPESPPAVAHLRDLARSGALTPFARGLAEGHPSAATALDRMLSGLRATALDPYRRRISSLVATASARARTHAALGGPDGLLRSVHPSVSWDGRQLRLNTMVDAVESLEGRPLVLQPSALATRITFNPLADTVIISYPAATTALTRDPELHAAPQALQSLLGTTRATALVAVVRTPALTTGQLAVALAVSPAAASRHASALRESGLIATTRNGQTVHHHATRLGLDLAHGSSNADRPQPGG
;
A
#
# COMPACT_ATOMS: atom_id res chain seq x y z
N MET A 1 -15.71 -9.46 -20.09
CA MET A 1 -16.24 -10.45 -19.12
C MET A 1 -15.31 -11.66 -19.10
N ILE A 2 -14.76 -12.02 -17.95
CA ILE A 2 -13.97 -13.26 -17.81
C ILE A 2 -14.90 -14.38 -17.34
N ARG A 3 -14.78 -15.55 -17.97
CA ARG A 3 -15.54 -16.75 -17.67
C ARG A 3 -14.58 -17.86 -17.26
N ILE A 4 -14.75 -18.39 -16.05
CA ILE A 4 -13.90 -19.44 -15.50
C ILE A 4 -14.77 -20.66 -15.23
N ARG A 5 -14.42 -21.79 -15.85
CA ARG A 5 -15.09 -23.05 -15.56
C ARG A 5 -14.39 -23.71 -14.37
N LEU A 6 -15.16 -24.02 -13.33
CA LEU A 6 -14.66 -24.66 -12.12
C LEU A 6 -15.14 -26.11 -12.06
N THR A 7 -14.24 -27.02 -11.70
CA THR A 7 -14.51 -28.42 -11.38
C THR A 7 -14.79 -28.57 -9.89
N THR A 8 -15.23 -29.74 -9.46
CA THR A 8 -15.37 -30.07 -8.01
C THR A 8 -14.04 -29.93 -7.29
N ASP A 9 -12.96 -30.43 -7.87
CA ASP A 9 -11.61 -30.33 -7.31
C ASP A 9 -11.13 -28.87 -7.18
N ASP A 10 -11.54 -27.99 -8.09
CA ASP A 10 -11.23 -26.57 -8.01
C ASP A 10 -11.98 -25.91 -6.84
N LEU A 11 -13.21 -26.31 -6.60
CA LEU A 11 -14.02 -25.81 -5.47
C LEU A 11 -13.46 -26.27 -4.12
N GLU A 12 -12.86 -27.45 -4.03
CA GLU A 12 -12.19 -27.96 -2.82
C GLU A 12 -10.90 -27.17 -2.50
N ARG A 13 -10.26 -26.61 -3.52
CA ARG A 13 -9.03 -25.80 -3.41
C ARG A 13 -9.29 -24.30 -3.36
N LEU A 14 -10.56 -23.89 -3.30
CA LEU A 14 -10.95 -22.50 -3.18
C LEU A 14 -10.54 -21.93 -1.81
N GLN A 15 -9.85 -20.81 -1.82
CA GLN A 15 -9.32 -20.18 -0.62
C GLN A 15 -9.77 -18.72 -0.51
N VAL A 16 -9.88 -18.23 0.72
CA VAL A 16 -10.06 -16.80 1.02
C VAL A 16 -8.83 -16.33 1.78
N ALA A 17 -8.15 -15.34 1.23
CA ALA A 17 -6.98 -14.76 1.86
C ALA A 17 -7.31 -14.13 3.22
N ASP A 18 -6.42 -14.31 4.20
CA ASP A 18 -6.60 -13.86 5.59
C ASP A 18 -6.10 -12.46 5.83
N ALA A 19 -5.10 -12.07 5.07
CA ALA A 19 -4.38 -10.82 5.22
C ALA A 19 -4.32 -10.07 3.88
N PRO A 20 -4.10 -8.75 3.91
CA PRO A 20 -3.87 -8.00 2.69
C PRO A 20 -2.57 -8.42 2.01
N ASP A 21 -2.60 -8.50 0.69
CA ASP A 21 -1.38 -8.49 -0.11
C ASP A 21 -0.90 -7.04 -0.28
N PHE A 22 0.06 -6.61 0.54
CA PHE A 22 0.55 -5.24 0.52
C PHE A 22 1.29 -4.87 -0.77
N GLY A 23 1.78 -5.84 -1.56
CA GLY A 23 2.30 -5.61 -2.88
C GLY A 23 1.23 -5.21 -3.86
N TYR A 24 0.16 -5.95 -3.84
CA TYR A 24 -1.00 -5.66 -4.63
C TYR A 24 -1.66 -4.33 -4.22
N GLU A 25 -1.79 -4.06 -2.91
CA GLU A 25 -2.27 -2.76 -2.42
C GLU A 25 -1.35 -1.61 -2.86
N LEU A 26 -0.01 -1.81 -2.88
CA LEU A 26 0.94 -0.82 -3.36
C LEU A 26 0.77 -0.53 -4.85
N ALA A 27 0.63 -1.58 -5.66
CA ALA A 27 0.39 -1.46 -7.10
C ALA A 27 -0.93 -0.71 -7.38
N LEU A 28 -2.01 -1.06 -6.67
CA LEU A 28 -3.27 -0.33 -6.75
C LEU A 28 -3.14 1.12 -6.30
N GLY A 29 -2.41 1.37 -5.21
CA GLY A 29 -2.13 2.71 -4.71
C GLY A 29 -1.49 3.61 -5.78
N GLY A 30 -0.47 3.12 -6.48
CA GLY A 30 0.15 3.82 -7.59
C GLY A 30 -0.81 4.05 -8.76
N ALA A 31 -1.59 3.03 -9.13
CA ALA A 31 -2.60 3.15 -10.18
C ALA A 31 -3.64 4.24 -9.85
N HIS A 32 -4.12 4.31 -8.61
CA HIS A 32 -5.07 5.34 -8.19
C HIS A 32 -4.49 6.74 -8.12
N MET A 33 -3.18 6.87 -7.91
CA MET A 33 -2.51 8.19 -8.03
C MET A 33 -2.37 8.63 -9.48
N ALA A 34 -2.22 7.69 -10.41
CA ALA A 34 -2.21 7.96 -11.86
C ALA A 34 -3.62 8.22 -12.43
N ASP A 35 -4.65 7.57 -11.88
CA ASP A 35 -6.04 7.66 -12.36
C ASP A 35 -6.66 9.04 -12.06
N ARG A 36 -7.49 9.52 -12.99
CA ARG A 36 -8.23 10.78 -12.83
C ARG A 36 -9.53 10.64 -12.04
N ALA A 37 -10.06 9.43 -11.91
CA ALA A 37 -11.37 9.15 -11.29
C ALA A 37 -11.34 7.93 -10.35
N PRO A 38 -10.63 7.99 -9.22
CA PRO A 38 -10.64 6.90 -8.25
C PRO A 38 -12.04 6.72 -7.64
N GLY A 39 -12.33 5.53 -7.13
CA GLY A 39 -13.57 5.25 -6.42
C GLY A 39 -13.82 6.23 -5.26
N ARG A 40 -15.10 6.57 -5.02
CA ARG A 40 -15.49 7.58 -4.01
C ARG A 40 -14.91 7.32 -2.62
N HIS A 41 -14.80 6.04 -2.22
CA HIS A 41 -14.24 5.65 -0.92
C HIS A 41 -12.74 5.94 -0.79
N LEU A 42 -12.02 6.13 -1.90
CA LEU A 42 -10.59 6.47 -1.92
C LEU A 42 -10.31 7.97 -2.04
N SER A 43 -11.35 8.82 -2.17
CA SER A 43 -11.15 10.26 -2.39
C SER A 43 -10.39 10.93 -1.26
N ALA A 44 -10.72 10.63 -0.01
CA ALA A 44 -10.01 11.18 1.16
C ALA A 44 -8.56 10.69 1.23
N TRP A 45 -8.34 9.39 1.00
CA TRP A 45 -7.02 8.79 0.92
C TRP A 45 -6.16 9.45 -0.16
N ARG A 46 -6.70 9.60 -1.37
CA ARG A 46 -5.98 10.22 -2.49
C ARG A 46 -5.59 11.66 -2.22
N LEU A 47 -6.51 12.47 -1.67
CA LEU A 47 -6.21 13.85 -1.29
C LEU A 47 -5.10 13.93 -0.24
N ASP A 48 -5.10 13.01 0.70
CA ASP A 48 -4.09 12.97 1.74
C ASP A 48 -2.72 12.53 1.20
N VAL A 49 -2.67 11.49 0.37
CA VAL A 49 -1.45 11.06 -0.32
C VAL A 49 -0.92 12.17 -1.24
N ALA A 50 -1.79 12.85 -1.98
CA ALA A 50 -1.41 13.93 -2.90
C ALA A 50 -0.73 15.11 -2.18
N ARG A 51 -1.09 15.40 -0.91
CA ARG A 51 -0.44 16.46 -0.11
C ARG A 51 1.04 16.17 0.19
N SER A 52 1.39 14.90 0.27
CA SER A 52 2.75 14.42 0.56
C SER A 52 3.46 13.85 -0.67
N TRP A 53 2.82 13.97 -1.85
CA TRP A 53 3.33 13.41 -3.09
C TRP A 53 4.62 14.11 -3.55
N ASN A 54 5.66 13.32 -3.77
CA ASN A 54 6.86 13.81 -4.42
C ASN A 54 6.71 13.64 -5.95
N PRO A 55 6.78 14.72 -6.76
CA PRO A 55 6.67 14.65 -8.22
C PRO A 55 7.64 13.66 -8.88
N TYR A 56 8.78 13.39 -8.25
CA TYR A 56 9.74 12.38 -8.72
C TYR A 56 9.11 10.98 -8.82
N HIS A 57 8.15 10.66 -7.94
CA HIS A 57 7.44 9.37 -7.95
C HIS A 57 6.49 9.22 -9.15
N SER A 58 6.17 10.29 -9.86
CA SER A 58 5.28 10.24 -11.03
C SER A 58 5.88 9.42 -12.19
N ARG A 59 7.19 9.18 -12.19
CA ARG A 59 7.83 8.26 -13.13
C ARG A 59 7.38 6.80 -12.96
N LEU A 60 6.85 6.43 -11.79
CA LEU A 60 6.24 5.11 -11.60
C LEU A 60 5.03 4.90 -12.53
N PHE A 61 4.35 5.99 -12.92
CA PHE A 61 3.20 5.90 -13.82
C PHE A 61 3.57 5.40 -15.22
N ASP A 62 4.82 5.56 -15.62
CA ASP A 62 5.37 5.03 -16.87
C ASP A 62 5.36 3.49 -16.91
N LEU A 63 5.21 2.83 -15.74
CA LEU A 63 5.21 1.39 -15.60
C LEU A 63 3.80 0.80 -15.57
N TYR A 64 2.75 1.63 -15.52
CA TYR A 64 1.37 1.15 -15.55
C TYR A 64 0.85 1.09 -16.99
N THR A 65 0.10 0.05 -17.28
CA THR A 65 -0.68 -0.07 -18.51
C THR A 65 -2.16 0.02 -18.19
N ASP A 66 -3.00 0.32 -19.19
CA ASP A 66 -4.44 0.44 -19.01
C ASP A 66 -5.11 -0.83 -18.42
N PHE A 67 -4.46 -1.98 -18.58
CA PHE A 67 -5.06 -3.28 -18.26
C PHE A 67 -4.31 -4.08 -17.18
N TYR A 68 -3.03 -3.79 -16.94
CA TYR A 68 -2.19 -4.59 -16.05
C TYR A 68 -1.50 -3.74 -14.99
N LEU A 69 -1.56 -4.21 -13.75
CA LEU A 69 -0.69 -3.72 -12.69
C LEU A 69 0.73 -4.28 -12.91
N PRO A 70 1.77 -3.48 -12.63
CA PRO A 70 3.13 -3.97 -12.75
C PRO A 70 3.39 -5.14 -11.78
N ALA A 71 3.61 -6.34 -12.30
CA ALA A 71 3.75 -7.56 -11.50
C ALA A 71 4.90 -7.51 -10.48
N PHE A 72 5.99 -6.79 -10.78
CA PHE A 72 7.12 -6.64 -9.87
C PHE A 72 6.85 -5.76 -8.64
N PHE A 73 5.73 -5.03 -8.59
CA PHE A 73 5.29 -4.36 -7.36
C PHE A 73 4.87 -5.37 -6.28
N GLU A 74 4.37 -6.54 -6.68
CA GLU A 74 3.98 -7.61 -5.78
C GLU A 74 5.18 -8.20 -5.04
N GLU A 75 6.32 -8.36 -5.71
CA GLU A 75 7.57 -8.82 -5.08
C GLU A 75 8.12 -7.81 -4.08
N ALA A 76 8.09 -6.52 -4.42
CA ALA A 76 8.63 -5.45 -3.59
C ALA A 76 7.98 -5.32 -2.22
N ALA A 77 6.78 -5.86 -2.04
CA ALA A 77 6.04 -5.69 -0.80
C ALA A 77 5.87 -6.98 -0.01
N ARG A 78 6.12 -8.15 -0.59
CA ARG A 78 6.04 -9.45 0.11
C ARG A 78 7.23 -9.70 1.00
N THR A 79 8.38 -9.22 0.63
CA THR A 79 9.63 -9.34 1.40
C THR A 79 9.94 -8.03 2.09
N ALA A 80 10.34 -8.08 3.37
CA ALA A 80 10.99 -6.96 4.04
C ALA A 80 12.15 -6.48 3.14
N PRO A 81 12.50 -5.20 3.13
CA PRO A 81 12.98 -4.40 2.01
C PRO A 81 14.11 -5.06 1.21
N ALA A 82 13.76 -6.04 0.39
CA ALA A 82 14.64 -6.49 -0.67
C ALA A 82 14.45 -5.52 -1.85
N PRO A 83 15.53 -5.08 -2.48
CA PRO A 83 15.43 -4.27 -3.68
C PRO A 83 14.63 -5.05 -4.74
N VAL A 84 13.76 -4.34 -5.45
CA VAL A 84 13.03 -4.92 -6.59
C VAL A 84 14.03 -5.40 -7.61
N ASP A 85 13.98 -6.68 -7.95
CA ASP A 85 14.79 -7.24 -9.00
C ASP A 85 14.12 -7.01 -10.37
N PRO A 86 14.65 -6.05 -11.18
CA PRO A 86 14.11 -5.81 -12.52
C PRO A 86 14.37 -6.97 -13.49
N GLU A 87 15.23 -7.93 -13.13
CA GLU A 87 15.54 -9.11 -13.93
C GLU A 87 14.64 -10.30 -13.56
N SER A 88 13.79 -10.16 -12.53
CA SER A 88 12.84 -11.22 -12.18
C SER A 88 11.93 -11.54 -13.37
N PRO A 89 11.51 -12.81 -13.54
CA PRO A 89 10.66 -13.21 -14.65
C PRO A 89 9.37 -12.38 -14.80
N PRO A 90 8.64 -12.02 -13.72
CA PRO A 90 7.48 -11.14 -13.82
C PRO A 90 7.84 -9.72 -14.29
N ALA A 91 8.94 -9.15 -13.79
CA ALA A 91 9.39 -7.82 -14.21
C ALA A 91 9.77 -7.79 -15.70
N VAL A 92 10.54 -8.78 -16.16
CA VAL A 92 10.94 -8.92 -17.56
C VAL A 92 9.72 -9.08 -18.48
N ALA A 93 8.73 -9.89 -18.07
CA ALA A 93 7.50 -10.07 -18.84
C ALA A 93 6.75 -8.73 -18.96
N HIS A 94 6.58 -8.00 -17.87
CA HIS A 94 5.91 -6.72 -17.84
C HIS A 94 6.61 -5.66 -18.71
N LEU A 95 7.94 -5.55 -18.62
CA LEU A 95 8.73 -4.63 -19.45
C LEU A 95 8.66 -4.96 -20.94
N ARG A 96 8.56 -6.25 -21.31
CA ARG A 96 8.30 -6.68 -22.69
C ARG A 96 6.91 -6.27 -23.18
N ASP A 97 5.91 -6.32 -22.32
CA ASP A 97 4.55 -5.88 -22.67
C ASP A 97 4.49 -4.37 -22.88
N LEU A 98 5.16 -3.59 -22.04
CA LEU A 98 5.35 -2.15 -22.26
C LEU A 98 6.07 -1.87 -23.57
N ALA A 99 7.11 -2.63 -23.90
CA ALA A 99 7.84 -2.48 -25.17
C ALA A 99 6.92 -2.75 -26.38
N ARG A 100 6.09 -3.79 -26.30
CA ARG A 100 5.13 -4.13 -27.37
C ARG A 100 4.05 -3.07 -27.57
N SER A 101 3.63 -2.42 -26.50
CA SER A 101 2.65 -1.32 -26.55
C SER A 101 3.24 0.00 -27.08
N GLY A 102 4.55 0.07 -27.31
CA GLY A 102 5.24 1.30 -27.72
C GLY A 102 5.41 2.34 -26.60
N ALA A 103 5.07 1.99 -25.37
CA ALA A 103 5.05 2.89 -24.21
C ALA A 103 6.38 2.92 -23.42
N LEU A 104 7.50 2.46 -23.98
CA LEU A 104 8.81 2.51 -23.30
C LEU A 104 9.33 3.94 -23.17
N THR A 105 9.16 4.50 -21.97
CA THR A 105 9.84 5.74 -21.58
C THR A 105 11.34 5.48 -21.37
N PRO A 106 12.17 6.53 -21.30
CA PRO A 106 13.60 6.37 -20.98
C PRO A 106 13.83 5.64 -19.65
N PHE A 107 12.96 5.83 -18.67
CA PHE A 107 13.05 5.14 -17.37
C PHE A 107 12.72 3.64 -17.51
N ALA A 108 11.60 3.29 -18.14
CA ALA A 108 11.22 1.90 -18.37
C ALA A 108 12.25 1.16 -19.25
N ARG A 109 12.84 1.87 -20.23
CA ARG A 109 13.93 1.32 -21.05
C ARG A 109 15.17 1.04 -20.22
N GLY A 110 15.59 1.98 -19.36
CA GLY A 110 16.72 1.76 -18.46
C GLY A 110 16.53 0.56 -17.51
N LEU A 111 15.30 0.30 -17.08
CA LEU A 111 14.97 -0.92 -16.32
C LEU A 111 15.10 -2.18 -17.20
N ALA A 112 14.55 -2.15 -18.42
CA ALA A 112 14.63 -3.27 -19.37
C ALA A 112 16.06 -3.61 -19.81
N GLU A 113 16.95 -2.62 -19.81
CA GLU A 113 18.37 -2.76 -20.14
C GLU A 113 19.25 -3.08 -18.90
N GLY A 114 18.63 -3.25 -17.71
CA GLY A 114 19.34 -3.60 -16.49
C GLY A 114 20.22 -2.49 -15.94
N HIS A 115 19.92 -1.21 -16.23
CA HIS A 115 20.72 -0.09 -15.74
C HIS A 115 20.62 0.04 -14.20
N PRO A 116 21.71 -0.06 -13.42
CA PRO A 116 21.67 0.00 -11.96
C PRO A 116 21.08 1.30 -11.42
N SER A 117 21.24 2.40 -12.13
CA SER A 117 20.67 3.69 -11.76
C SER A 117 19.14 3.70 -11.88
N ALA A 118 18.57 2.99 -12.85
CA ALA A 118 17.13 2.85 -13.03
C ALA A 118 16.54 1.95 -11.93
N ALA A 119 17.20 0.84 -11.59
CA ALA A 119 16.80 -0.04 -10.49
C ALA A 119 16.83 0.70 -9.14
N THR A 120 17.90 1.44 -8.84
CA THR A 120 18.00 2.27 -7.63
C THR A 120 16.91 3.35 -7.59
N ALA A 121 16.58 3.95 -8.73
CA ALA A 121 15.50 4.93 -8.82
C ALA A 121 14.14 4.30 -8.55
N LEU A 122 13.88 3.11 -9.11
CA LEU A 122 12.66 2.34 -8.86
C LEU A 122 12.47 2.03 -7.37
N ASP A 123 13.48 1.47 -6.72
CA ASP A 123 13.45 1.14 -5.29
C ASP A 123 13.14 2.37 -4.43
N ARG A 124 13.79 3.50 -4.71
CA ARG A 124 13.53 4.75 -4.00
C ARG A 124 12.10 5.25 -4.21
N MET A 125 11.58 5.16 -5.42
CA MET A 125 10.21 5.59 -5.74
C MET A 125 9.17 4.68 -5.08
N LEU A 126 9.38 3.35 -5.09
CA LEU A 126 8.50 2.39 -4.43
C LEU A 126 8.50 2.56 -2.91
N SER A 127 9.67 2.77 -2.32
CA SER A 127 9.80 3.07 -0.89
C SER A 127 9.05 4.36 -0.53
N GLY A 128 9.15 5.40 -1.35
CA GLY A 128 8.41 6.65 -1.16
C GLY A 128 6.90 6.49 -1.31
N LEU A 129 6.46 5.75 -2.32
CA LEU A 129 5.03 5.42 -2.50
C LEU A 129 4.49 4.63 -1.31
N ARG A 130 5.21 3.62 -0.84
CA ARG A 130 4.83 2.84 0.33
C ARG A 130 4.69 3.70 1.56
N ALA A 131 5.70 4.54 1.85
CA ALA A 131 5.71 5.41 3.02
C ALA A 131 4.55 6.43 3.04
N THR A 132 4.08 6.87 1.87
CA THR A 132 3.00 7.86 1.76
C THR A 132 1.62 7.25 1.57
N ALA A 133 1.52 6.20 0.77
CA ALA A 133 0.24 5.65 0.30
C ALA A 133 -0.23 4.41 1.10
N LEU A 134 0.68 3.68 1.74
CA LEU A 134 0.36 2.45 2.46
C LEU A 134 0.62 2.50 3.96
N ASP A 135 1.85 2.81 4.37
CA ASP A 135 2.24 2.68 5.78
C ASP A 135 1.33 3.45 6.75
N PRO A 136 0.85 4.67 6.42
CA PRO A 136 -0.08 5.40 7.27
C PRO A 136 -1.48 4.79 7.38
N TYR A 137 -1.80 3.79 6.56
CA TYR A 137 -3.12 3.15 6.47
C TYR A 137 -3.06 1.64 6.75
N ARG A 138 -1.89 1.12 7.09
CA ARG A 138 -1.60 -0.32 7.17
C ARG A 138 -2.58 -1.07 8.07
N ARG A 139 -2.84 -0.56 9.28
CA ARG A 139 -3.79 -1.18 10.23
C ARG A 139 -5.21 -1.13 9.69
N ARG A 140 -5.60 0.01 9.11
CA ARG A 140 -6.93 0.16 8.53
C ARG A 140 -7.14 -0.77 7.35
N ILE A 141 -6.16 -0.89 6.46
CA ILE A 141 -6.17 -1.86 5.34
C ILE A 141 -6.33 -3.27 5.91
N SER A 142 -5.49 -3.67 6.87
CA SER A 142 -5.57 -5.00 7.50
C SER A 142 -6.94 -5.26 8.14
N SER A 143 -7.52 -4.28 8.85
CA SER A 143 -8.84 -4.41 9.46
C SER A 143 -9.96 -4.57 8.43
N LEU A 144 -9.92 -3.82 7.34
CA LEU A 144 -10.91 -3.92 6.26
C LEU A 144 -10.84 -5.29 5.57
N VAL A 145 -9.64 -5.74 5.24
CA VAL A 145 -9.42 -7.06 4.63
C VAL A 145 -9.85 -8.17 5.57
N ALA A 146 -9.43 -8.16 6.83
CA ALA A 146 -9.84 -9.17 7.83
C ALA A 146 -11.36 -9.25 7.99
N THR A 147 -12.05 -8.10 8.01
CA THR A 147 -13.52 -8.04 8.08
C THR A 147 -14.17 -8.67 6.85
N ALA A 148 -13.67 -8.34 5.64
CA ALA A 148 -14.18 -8.90 4.40
C ALA A 148 -13.94 -10.41 4.32
N SER A 149 -12.74 -10.87 4.72
CA SER A 149 -12.38 -12.30 4.77
C SER A 149 -13.24 -13.08 5.76
N ALA A 150 -13.49 -12.51 6.95
CA ALA A 150 -14.38 -13.15 7.95
C ALA A 150 -15.80 -13.30 7.41
N ARG A 151 -16.33 -12.26 6.74
CA ARG A 151 -17.65 -12.32 6.09
C ARG A 151 -17.69 -13.39 5.00
N ALA A 152 -16.68 -13.45 4.13
CA ALA A 152 -16.59 -14.44 3.07
C ALA A 152 -16.56 -15.87 3.64
N ARG A 153 -15.81 -16.13 4.72
CA ARG A 153 -15.79 -17.42 5.40
C ARG A 153 -17.13 -17.78 6.06
N THR A 154 -17.84 -16.80 6.59
CA THR A 154 -19.20 -17.04 7.10
C THR A 154 -20.11 -17.54 5.99
N HIS A 155 -20.06 -16.95 4.81
CA HIS A 155 -20.82 -17.43 3.65
C HIS A 155 -20.39 -18.82 3.21
N ALA A 156 -19.08 -19.11 3.25
CA ALA A 156 -18.56 -20.46 2.97
C ALA A 156 -19.05 -21.49 3.99
N ALA A 157 -19.07 -21.15 5.27
CA ALA A 157 -19.53 -22.05 6.32
C ALA A 157 -21.04 -22.35 6.22
N LEU A 158 -21.85 -21.39 5.80
CA LEU A 158 -23.31 -21.54 5.68
C LEU A 158 -23.76 -22.20 4.38
N GLY A 159 -23.07 -21.94 3.28
CA GLY A 159 -23.51 -22.35 1.93
C GLY A 159 -22.42 -23.04 1.10
N GLY A 160 -21.32 -23.48 1.74
CA GLY A 160 -20.21 -24.10 1.04
C GLY A 160 -19.55 -23.17 0.01
N PRO A 161 -18.82 -23.73 -0.97
CA PRO A 161 -18.22 -22.96 -2.07
C PRO A 161 -19.24 -22.14 -2.87
N ASP A 162 -20.44 -22.67 -3.05
CA ASP A 162 -21.53 -21.99 -3.76
C ASP A 162 -21.96 -20.71 -3.03
N GLY A 163 -22.17 -20.79 -1.73
CA GLY A 163 -22.52 -19.64 -0.88
C GLY A 163 -21.42 -18.58 -0.89
N LEU A 164 -20.16 -19.01 -0.82
CA LEU A 164 -19.01 -18.12 -0.93
C LEU A 164 -18.98 -17.38 -2.27
N LEU A 165 -18.96 -18.11 -3.40
CA LEU A 165 -18.82 -17.51 -4.73
C LEU A 165 -19.97 -16.56 -5.10
N ARG A 166 -21.19 -16.82 -4.63
CA ARG A 166 -22.35 -15.91 -4.82
C ARG A 166 -22.27 -14.64 -3.98
N SER A 167 -21.49 -14.66 -2.90
CA SER A 167 -21.42 -13.55 -1.93
C SER A 167 -20.20 -12.64 -2.12
N VAL A 168 -19.23 -12.98 -2.96
CA VAL A 168 -17.96 -12.27 -3.11
C VAL A 168 -18.17 -10.80 -3.46
N HIS A 169 -18.87 -10.53 -4.57
CA HIS A 169 -19.10 -9.18 -5.06
C HIS A 169 -20.25 -9.16 -6.08
N PRO A 170 -21.04 -8.05 -6.19
CA PRO A 170 -22.13 -7.96 -7.17
C PRO A 170 -21.71 -8.14 -8.64
N SER A 171 -20.43 -7.87 -8.97
CA SER A 171 -19.89 -8.10 -10.32
C SER A 171 -19.41 -9.54 -10.55
N VAL A 172 -19.60 -10.44 -9.59
CA VAL A 172 -19.34 -11.87 -9.71
C VAL A 172 -20.68 -12.59 -9.79
N SER A 173 -20.82 -13.48 -10.75
CA SER A 173 -21.97 -14.40 -10.83
C SER A 173 -21.50 -15.84 -10.93
N TRP A 174 -22.18 -16.71 -10.19
CA TRP A 174 -21.90 -18.13 -10.11
C TRP A 174 -23.17 -18.95 -10.41
N ASP A 175 -23.10 -19.85 -11.37
CA ASP A 175 -24.24 -20.67 -11.80
C ASP A 175 -24.14 -22.15 -11.38
N GLY A 176 -23.13 -22.51 -10.58
CA GLY A 176 -22.84 -23.89 -10.15
C GLY A 176 -21.78 -24.59 -10.99
N ARG A 177 -21.33 -23.99 -12.08
CA ARG A 177 -20.27 -24.53 -12.96
C ARG A 177 -19.33 -23.48 -13.52
N GLN A 178 -19.84 -22.28 -13.75
CA GLN A 178 -19.10 -21.20 -14.36
C GLN A 178 -19.13 -19.95 -13.48
N LEU A 179 -17.96 -19.49 -13.14
CA LEU A 179 -17.75 -18.20 -12.49
C LEU A 179 -17.58 -17.13 -13.58
N ARG A 180 -18.40 -16.08 -13.52
CA ARG A 180 -18.33 -14.95 -14.45
C ARG A 180 -17.95 -13.69 -13.70
N LEU A 181 -16.91 -13.04 -14.17
CA LEU A 181 -16.43 -11.78 -13.64
C LEU A 181 -16.77 -10.68 -14.64
N ASN A 182 -17.50 -9.68 -14.20
CA ASN A 182 -17.80 -8.50 -15.03
C ASN A 182 -16.56 -7.60 -15.08
N THR A 183 -15.70 -7.82 -16.06
CA THR A 183 -14.45 -7.11 -16.32
C THR A 183 -14.48 -6.50 -17.72
N MET A 184 -13.53 -5.60 -17.99
CA MET A 184 -13.36 -4.99 -19.32
C MET A 184 -12.74 -5.95 -20.35
N VAL A 185 -12.04 -6.97 -19.90
CA VAL A 185 -11.42 -7.99 -20.75
C VAL A 185 -12.42 -9.13 -20.98
N ASP A 186 -12.53 -9.61 -22.20
CA ASP A 186 -13.33 -10.79 -22.55
C ASP A 186 -12.39 -11.99 -22.74
N ALA A 187 -12.53 -13.00 -21.88
CA ALA A 187 -11.70 -14.20 -21.89
C ALA A 187 -12.45 -15.40 -21.32
N VAL A 188 -12.01 -16.59 -21.73
CA VAL A 188 -12.41 -17.86 -21.13
C VAL A 188 -11.15 -18.46 -20.52
N GLU A 189 -11.18 -18.71 -19.23
CA GLU A 189 -10.03 -19.15 -18.45
C GLU A 189 -10.28 -20.51 -17.80
N SER A 190 -9.19 -21.20 -17.50
CA SER A 190 -9.17 -22.46 -16.75
C SER A 190 -8.15 -22.36 -15.64
N LEU A 191 -8.44 -22.99 -14.50
CA LEU A 191 -7.49 -23.01 -13.37
C LEU A 191 -6.31 -23.96 -13.61
N GLU A 192 -6.50 -24.98 -14.46
CA GLU A 192 -5.45 -25.97 -14.79
C GLU A 192 -4.81 -26.62 -13.55
N GLY A 193 -5.66 -26.88 -12.55
CA GLY A 193 -5.20 -27.44 -11.28
C GLY A 193 -4.63 -26.43 -10.27
N ARG A 194 -4.50 -25.15 -10.63
CA ARG A 194 -4.07 -24.09 -9.70
C ARG A 194 -5.18 -23.78 -8.69
N PRO A 195 -4.86 -23.50 -7.42
CA PRO A 195 -5.85 -23.04 -6.45
C PRO A 195 -6.40 -21.66 -6.85
N LEU A 196 -7.68 -21.45 -6.55
CA LEU A 196 -8.34 -20.15 -6.69
C LEU A 196 -8.34 -19.43 -5.34
N VAL A 197 -7.71 -18.26 -5.29
CA VAL A 197 -7.66 -17.42 -4.10
C VAL A 197 -8.53 -16.18 -4.29
N LEU A 198 -9.49 -16.01 -3.39
CA LEU A 198 -10.29 -14.78 -3.28
C LEU A 198 -9.59 -13.81 -2.34
N GLN A 199 -9.10 -12.70 -2.88
CA GLN A 199 -8.30 -11.69 -2.17
C GLN A 199 -9.10 -10.41 -2.00
N PRO A 200 -9.66 -10.14 -0.79
CA PRO A 200 -10.19 -8.81 -0.50
C PRO A 200 -9.08 -7.77 -0.53
N SER A 201 -9.32 -6.61 -1.09
CA SER A 201 -8.37 -5.50 -1.14
C SER A 201 -9.03 -4.18 -0.75
N ALA A 202 -8.36 -3.41 0.08
CA ALA A 202 -8.85 -2.12 0.58
C ALA A 202 -8.76 -1.02 -0.49
N LEU A 203 -7.80 -1.12 -1.39
CA LEU A 203 -7.60 -0.19 -2.51
C LEU A 203 -8.25 -0.66 -3.82
N ALA A 204 -8.79 -1.87 -3.88
CA ALA A 204 -9.54 -2.29 -5.05
C ALA A 204 -10.83 -1.49 -5.21
N THR A 205 -11.12 -1.03 -6.42
CA THR A 205 -12.38 -0.36 -6.81
C THR A 205 -13.23 -1.21 -7.74
N ARG A 206 -12.66 -2.27 -8.25
CA ARG A 206 -13.28 -3.25 -9.17
C ARG A 206 -12.67 -4.63 -8.94
N ILE A 207 -13.30 -5.64 -9.53
CA ILE A 207 -12.74 -6.98 -9.55
C ILE A 207 -11.59 -7.03 -10.53
N THR A 208 -10.53 -7.72 -10.13
CA THR A 208 -9.41 -8.07 -11.00
C THR A 208 -9.18 -9.57 -10.98
N PHE A 209 -8.66 -10.07 -12.08
CA PHE A 209 -8.29 -11.46 -12.29
C PHE A 209 -6.79 -11.50 -12.59
N ASN A 210 -6.04 -12.24 -11.80
CA ASN A 210 -4.59 -12.32 -11.90
C ASN A 210 -4.16 -13.80 -11.92
N PRO A 211 -3.92 -14.40 -13.09
CA PRO A 211 -3.40 -15.75 -13.21
C PRO A 211 -1.88 -15.73 -13.01
N LEU A 212 -1.43 -16.25 -11.87
CA LEU A 212 -0.01 -16.48 -11.58
C LEU A 212 0.39 -17.90 -11.99
N ALA A 213 1.68 -18.21 -11.93
CA ALA A 213 2.20 -19.52 -12.34
C ALA A 213 1.64 -20.68 -11.51
N ASP A 214 1.46 -20.47 -10.21
CA ASP A 214 1.08 -21.47 -9.20
C ASP A 214 -0.32 -21.26 -8.60
N THR A 215 -0.96 -20.13 -8.85
CA THR A 215 -2.25 -19.77 -8.26
C THR A 215 -3.03 -18.82 -9.18
N VAL A 216 -4.33 -18.75 -9.00
CA VAL A 216 -5.19 -17.76 -9.64
C VAL A 216 -5.80 -16.88 -8.57
N ILE A 217 -5.59 -15.57 -8.66
CA ILE A 217 -6.10 -14.62 -7.68
C ILE A 217 -7.25 -13.80 -8.29
N ILE A 218 -8.38 -13.79 -7.60
CA ILE A 218 -9.48 -12.85 -7.86
C ILE A 218 -9.48 -11.84 -6.74
N SER A 219 -9.07 -10.59 -7.03
CA SER A 219 -9.15 -9.53 -6.03
C SER A 219 -10.43 -8.73 -6.19
N TYR A 220 -11.00 -8.30 -5.06
CA TYR A 220 -12.27 -7.57 -5.02
C TYR A 220 -12.27 -6.53 -3.90
N PRO A 221 -13.10 -5.47 -4.01
CA PRO A 221 -13.19 -4.43 -2.99
C PRO A 221 -13.57 -4.99 -1.61
N ALA A 222 -12.72 -4.80 -0.62
CA ALA A 222 -12.95 -5.23 0.76
C ALA A 222 -14.07 -4.42 1.42
N ALA A 223 -14.19 -3.13 1.08
CA ALA A 223 -15.19 -2.22 1.65
C ALA A 223 -15.48 -1.05 0.71
N THR A 224 -16.63 -0.40 0.94
CA THR A 224 -17.01 0.86 0.31
C THR A 224 -16.86 2.06 1.25
N THR A 225 -16.41 1.82 2.49
CA THR A 225 -16.16 2.88 3.49
C THR A 225 -14.85 3.60 3.22
N ALA A 226 -14.79 4.89 3.55
CA ALA A 226 -13.62 5.70 3.32
C ALA A 226 -12.36 5.11 3.97
N LEU A 227 -11.28 5.05 3.19
CA LEU A 227 -9.96 4.71 3.68
C LEU A 227 -9.34 5.94 4.34
N THR A 228 -9.17 5.89 5.65
CA THR A 228 -8.60 6.96 6.47
C THR A 228 -7.30 6.50 7.10
N ARG A 229 -6.41 7.43 7.42
CA ARG A 229 -5.17 7.12 8.15
C ARG A 229 -5.48 6.45 9.48
N ASP A 230 -4.56 5.60 9.91
CA ASP A 230 -4.60 5.02 11.25
C ASP A 230 -4.40 6.13 12.29
N PRO A 231 -5.37 6.37 13.19
CA PRO A 231 -5.25 7.44 14.16
C PRO A 231 -4.04 7.28 15.09
N GLU A 232 -3.67 6.03 15.40
CA GLU A 232 -2.52 5.74 16.26
C GLU A 232 -1.15 5.94 15.60
N LEU A 233 -1.08 5.97 14.26
CA LEU A 233 0.17 6.26 13.53
C LEU A 233 0.60 7.73 13.65
N HIS A 234 -0.33 8.62 14.03
CA HIS A 234 -0.06 10.03 14.29
C HIS A 234 -0.02 10.34 15.78
N ALA A 235 -0.59 9.49 16.62
CA ALA A 235 -0.48 9.63 18.07
C ALA A 235 0.94 9.21 18.49
N ALA A 236 1.65 10.15 19.09
CA ALA A 236 2.86 9.80 19.82
C ALA A 236 2.51 8.86 20.98
N PRO A 237 3.39 7.91 21.35
CA PRO A 237 3.17 7.05 22.50
C PRO A 237 2.75 7.85 23.73
N GLN A 238 1.84 7.33 24.51
CA GLN A 238 1.26 8.03 25.65
C GLN A 238 2.32 8.52 26.65
N ALA A 239 3.37 7.72 26.89
CA ALA A 239 4.51 8.11 27.69
C ALA A 239 5.24 9.35 27.13
N LEU A 240 5.42 9.40 25.81
CA LEU A 240 6.02 10.54 25.13
C LEU A 240 5.11 11.77 25.18
N GLN A 241 3.80 11.60 25.08
CA GLN A 241 2.83 12.69 25.23
C GLN A 241 2.80 13.24 26.64
N SER A 242 2.90 12.39 27.65
CA SER A 242 2.98 12.82 29.06
C SER A 242 4.25 13.62 29.34
N LEU A 243 5.37 13.31 28.66
CA LEU A 243 6.64 14.00 28.83
C LEU A 243 6.71 15.34 28.08
N LEU A 244 6.28 15.37 26.82
CA LEU A 244 6.50 16.52 25.92
C LEU A 244 5.22 17.34 25.68
N GLY A 245 4.06 16.81 26.06
CA GLY A 245 2.74 17.28 25.62
C GLY A 245 2.41 16.72 24.22
N THR A 246 1.11 16.53 23.94
CA THR A 246 0.60 15.84 22.75
C THR A 246 1.19 16.40 21.45
N THR A 247 1.18 17.70 21.23
CA THR A 247 1.61 18.30 19.96
C THR A 247 3.11 18.17 19.73
N ARG A 248 3.96 18.33 20.76
CA ARG A 248 5.42 18.18 20.63
C ARG A 248 5.81 16.72 20.44
N ALA A 249 5.15 15.81 21.15
CA ALA A 249 5.35 14.38 20.98
C ALA A 249 5.02 13.95 19.53
N THR A 250 3.89 14.40 19.00
CA THR A 250 3.50 14.18 17.60
C THR A 250 4.50 14.82 16.62
N ALA A 251 5.00 16.02 16.91
CA ALA A 251 6.02 16.68 16.11
C ALA A 251 7.34 15.87 16.07
N LEU A 252 7.81 15.38 17.22
CA LEU A 252 9.01 14.55 17.28
C LEU A 252 8.84 13.26 16.46
N VAL A 253 7.72 12.55 16.64
CA VAL A 253 7.41 11.35 15.88
C VAL A 253 7.35 11.61 14.36
N ALA A 254 6.78 12.74 13.95
CA ALA A 254 6.73 13.14 12.54
C ALA A 254 8.14 13.35 11.95
N VAL A 255 9.03 14.02 12.69
CA VAL A 255 10.43 14.25 12.27
C VAL A 255 11.25 12.97 12.24
N VAL A 256 11.03 12.05 13.21
CA VAL A 256 11.68 10.72 13.22
C VAL A 256 11.29 9.88 12.01
N ARG A 257 10.02 9.94 11.62
CA ARG A 257 9.48 9.14 10.51
C ARG A 257 9.82 9.70 9.13
N THR A 258 9.96 11.01 9.03
CA THR A 258 10.21 11.68 7.76
C THR A 258 11.51 12.49 7.88
N PRO A 259 12.65 11.93 7.53
CA PRO A 259 13.93 12.64 7.54
C PRO A 259 13.86 13.89 6.65
N ALA A 260 14.48 14.97 7.11
CA ALA A 260 14.49 16.26 6.42
C ALA A 260 13.09 16.91 6.22
N LEU A 261 12.18 16.68 7.16
CA LEU A 261 10.85 17.27 7.13
C LEU A 261 10.92 18.80 7.17
N THR A 262 10.23 19.48 6.25
CA THR A 262 10.20 20.95 6.26
C THR A 262 9.20 21.49 7.30
N THR A 263 9.37 22.75 7.71
CA THR A 263 8.41 23.39 8.63
C THR A 263 6.99 23.41 8.07
N GLY A 264 6.82 23.61 6.76
CA GLY A 264 5.51 23.54 6.11
C GLY A 264 4.89 22.15 6.16
N GLN A 265 5.67 21.11 5.89
CA GLN A 265 5.23 19.71 6.02
C GLN A 265 4.91 19.34 7.47
N LEU A 266 5.71 19.84 8.44
CA LEU A 266 5.43 19.66 9.86
C LEU A 266 4.11 20.33 10.27
N ALA A 267 3.82 21.51 9.76
CA ALA A 267 2.54 22.21 10.00
C ALA A 267 1.35 21.38 9.52
N VAL A 268 1.47 20.77 8.33
CA VAL A 268 0.45 19.87 7.78
C VAL A 268 0.31 18.61 8.64
N ALA A 269 1.42 17.99 9.04
CA ALA A 269 1.42 16.76 9.85
C ALA A 269 0.78 16.97 11.23
N LEU A 270 0.91 18.18 11.79
CA LEU A 270 0.34 18.55 13.10
C LEU A 270 -1.06 19.16 13.01
N ALA A 271 -1.57 19.43 11.80
CA ALA A 271 -2.80 20.17 11.55
C ALA A 271 -2.82 21.57 12.24
N VAL A 272 -1.67 22.28 12.21
CA VAL A 272 -1.50 23.61 12.82
C VAL A 272 -0.99 24.63 11.80
N SER A 273 -0.99 25.91 12.18
CA SER A 273 -0.38 26.96 11.35
C SER A 273 1.15 26.79 11.24
N PRO A 274 1.79 27.26 10.14
CA PRO A 274 3.25 27.22 10.00
C PRO A 274 3.99 27.90 11.16
N ALA A 275 3.43 28.98 11.70
CA ALA A 275 3.99 29.67 12.86
C ALA A 275 3.94 28.82 14.14
N ALA A 276 2.86 28.05 14.34
CA ALA A 276 2.76 27.12 15.46
C ALA A 276 3.73 25.93 15.30
N ALA A 277 3.83 25.35 14.09
CA ALA A 277 4.78 24.29 13.80
C ALA A 277 6.23 24.74 14.04
N SER A 278 6.57 25.96 13.64
CA SER A 278 7.90 26.55 13.89
C SER A 278 8.20 26.67 15.39
N ARG A 279 7.23 27.08 16.22
CA ARG A 279 7.40 27.13 17.68
C ARG A 279 7.62 25.75 18.30
N HIS A 280 6.87 24.74 17.85
CA HIS A 280 7.07 23.35 18.31
C HIS A 280 8.43 22.79 17.88
N ALA A 281 8.85 23.05 16.65
CA ALA A 281 10.18 22.67 16.16
C ALA A 281 11.30 23.37 16.94
N SER A 282 11.15 24.66 17.28
CA SER A 282 12.11 25.39 18.08
C SER A 282 12.27 24.79 19.48
N ALA A 283 11.15 24.47 20.15
CA ALA A 283 11.20 23.83 21.47
C ALA A 283 11.88 22.47 21.44
N LEU A 284 11.60 21.64 20.42
CA LEU A 284 12.25 20.34 20.26
C LEU A 284 13.75 20.48 19.94
N ARG A 285 14.15 21.50 19.18
CA ARG A 285 15.55 21.79 18.89
C ARG A 285 16.28 22.28 20.14
N GLU A 286 15.70 23.18 20.91
CA GLU A 286 16.26 23.68 22.18
C GLU A 286 16.42 22.57 23.20
N SER A 287 15.56 21.55 23.18
CA SER A 287 15.67 20.34 23.98
C SER A 287 16.64 19.31 23.40
N GLY A 288 17.31 19.59 22.30
CA GLY A 288 18.27 18.67 21.67
C GLY A 288 17.63 17.46 21.00
N LEU A 289 16.30 17.39 20.85
CA LEU A 289 15.59 16.24 20.27
C LEU A 289 15.60 16.26 18.76
N ILE A 290 15.66 17.43 18.15
CA ILE A 290 15.82 17.58 16.70
C ILE A 290 16.96 18.56 16.39
N ALA A 291 17.55 18.39 15.20
CA ALA A 291 18.46 19.33 14.58
C ALA A 291 17.77 20.01 13.39
N THR A 292 18.26 21.17 13.00
CA THR A 292 17.69 21.92 11.89
C THR A 292 18.81 22.29 10.93
N THR A 293 18.61 22.02 9.64
CA THR A 293 19.49 22.45 8.56
C THR A 293 18.74 23.43 7.66
N ARG A 294 19.44 24.41 7.11
CA ARG A 294 18.86 25.38 6.19
C ARG A 294 19.44 25.15 4.80
N ASN A 295 18.56 24.97 3.84
CA ASN A 295 18.91 24.87 2.43
C ASN A 295 18.17 25.97 1.66
N GLY A 296 18.87 27.07 1.34
CA GLY A 296 18.29 28.26 0.76
C GLY A 296 17.24 28.88 1.70
N GLN A 297 16.00 29.03 1.22
CA GLN A 297 14.88 29.55 1.99
C GLN A 297 14.13 28.47 2.78
N THR A 298 14.50 27.21 2.61
CA THR A 298 13.79 26.06 3.23
C THR A 298 14.54 25.58 4.45
N VAL A 299 13.79 25.37 5.52
CA VAL A 299 14.27 24.81 6.79
C VAL A 299 13.86 23.35 6.89
N HIS A 300 14.83 22.48 7.13
CA HIS A 300 14.65 21.03 7.24
C HIS A 300 14.96 20.58 8.67
N HIS A 301 14.09 19.76 9.23
CA HIS A 301 14.21 19.20 10.58
C HIS A 301 14.64 17.73 10.51
N HIS A 302 15.58 17.35 11.41
CA HIS A 302 16.10 15.98 11.50
C HIS A 302 16.07 15.55 12.97
N ALA A 303 15.69 14.30 13.25
CA ALA A 303 15.82 13.77 14.59
C ALA A 303 17.30 13.60 14.97
N THR A 304 17.65 13.99 16.20
CA THR A 304 18.94 13.68 16.79
C THR A 304 18.95 12.25 17.32
N ARG A 305 20.13 11.75 17.72
CA ARG A 305 20.23 10.46 18.40
C ARG A 305 19.31 10.40 19.63
N LEU A 306 19.33 11.44 20.44
CA LEU A 306 18.46 11.56 21.62
C LEU A 306 16.97 11.53 21.24
N GLY A 307 16.59 12.23 20.17
CA GLY A 307 15.21 12.21 19.67
C GLY A 307 14.77 10.86 19.16
N LEU A 308 15.64 10.13 18.47
CA LEU A 308 15.39 8.75 18.02
C LEU A 308 15.26 7.80 19.21
N ASP A 309 16.18 7.84 20.16
CA ASP A 309 16.18 6.97 21.33
C ASP A 309 14.93 7.23 22.21
N LEU A 310 14.52 8.47 22.37
CA LEU A 310 13.32 8.84 23.12
C LEU A 310 12.04 8.36 22.41
N ALA A 311 11.94 8.55 21.09
CA ALA A 311 10.80 8.11 20.31
C ALA A 311 10.66 6.58 20.25
N HIS A 312 11.78 5.85 20.20
CA HIS A 312 11.82 4.38 20.17
C HIS A 312 11.76 3.76 21.58
N GLY A 313 12.33 4.39 22.59
CA GLY A 313 12.33 3.93 23.98
C GLY A 313 10.94 3.83 24.58
N SER A 314 10.00 4.67 24.11
CA SER A 314 8.59 4.55 24.48
C SER A 314 7.87 3.33 23.87
N SER A 315 8.45 2.70 22.84
CA SER A 315 7.93 1.42 22.26
C SER A 315 8.36 0.17 23.05
N ASN A 316 9.35 0.29 23.94
CA ASN A 316 9.93 -0.86 24.67
C ASN A 316 9.37 -1.01 26.08
N ALA A 317 8.48 -0.12 26.54
CA ALA A 317 7.87 -0.15 27.87
C ALA A 317 6.82 -1.25 28.05
N ASP A 318 6.46 -1.96 26.97
CA ASP A 318 5.44 -3.02 26.97
C ASP A 318 6.04 -4.45 26.95
N ARG A 319 7.33 -4.59 27.27
CA ARG A 319 7.93 -5.91 27.45
C ARG A 319 7.68 -6.38 28.88
N PRO A 320 6.95 -7.49 29.08
CA PRO A 320 6.82 -8.06 30.42
C PRO A 320 8.21 -8.39 30.96
N GLN A 321 8.53 -7.88 32.15
CA GLN A 321 9.74 -8.27 32.87
C GLN A 321 9.70 -9.79 33.12
N PRO A 322 10.77 -10.53 32.83
CA PRO A 322 10.84 -11.91 33.26
C PRO A 322 10.79 -11.91 34.79
N GLY A 323 9.76 -12.55 35.34
CA GLY A 323 9.54 -12.65 36.75
C GLY A 323 10.76 -13.21 37.49
N GLY A 324 11.15 -12.55 38.55
CA GLY A 324 12.01 -13.07 39.59
C GLY A 324 11.30 -14.09 40.44
#